data_c39056a06f869132a42617a744894aae
#
_entry.id   c39056a06f869132a42617a744894aae
#
_cell.length_a   1.000
_cell.length_b   1.000
_cell.length_c   1.000
_cell.angle_alpha   90.00
_cell.angle_beta   90.00
_cell.angle_gamma   90.00
#
_symmetry.space_group_name_H-M   'P 1'
#
loop_
_entity.id
_entity.type
_entity.pdbx_description
1 polymer ?
#
loop_
_entity_poly.entity_id
_entity_poly.type
_entity_poly.pdbx_seq_one_letter_code
_entity_poly.pdbx_strand_id
1 'polypeptide(L)'
;EEIDLAFQAAKRAFDKRILVDMDAKNKSNMMRAIAQKLRERKDEGGKLLSQENGKTIKQCVDEFKGAADTFDFYAGLTDKIENKLIPSGHDTLNYVVLEPFGVALQIVPWNYPVSIFSGMVAQNWIVGNTIVIKPPELCPISSNFYGQIFEDVGVPKGIINIVHGYGETTGRK
;
A
#
# COMPACT_ATOMS: atom_id res chain seq x y z
N GLU A 1 -11.29 4.76 18.73
CA GLU A 1 -11.30 3.32 18.97
C GLU A 1 -10.86 2.55 17.72
N GLU A 2 -11.52 2.71 16.55
CA GLU A 2 -11.14 1.99 15.32
C GLU A 2 -9.73 2.33 14.83
N ILE A 3 -9.31 3.60 14.92
CA ILE A 3 -7.96 4.03 14.57
C ILE A 3 -6.93 3.34 15.47
N ASP A 4 -7.20 3.29 16.76
CA ASP A 4 -6.30 2.65 17.72
C ASP A 4 -6.18 1.14 17.42
N LEU A 5 -7.29 0.49 17.07
CA LEU A 5 -7.29 -0.93 16.67
C LEU A 5 -6.48 -1.16 15.40
N ALA A 6 -6.65 -0.29 14.38
CA ALA A 6 -5.91 -0.35 13.13
C ALA A 6 -4.40 -0.11 13.35
N PHE A 7 -4.05 0.90 14.15
CA PHE A 7 -2.66 1.15 14.52
C PHE A 7 -2.05 -0.02 15.28
N GLN A 8 -2.75 -0.57 16.28
CA GLN A 8 -2.27 -1.73 17.02
C GLN A 8 -2.12 -2.98 16.14
N ALA A 9 -3.01 -3.17 15.15
CA ALA A 9 -2.88 -4.26 14.18
C ALA A 9 -1.64 -4.08 13.31
N ALA A 10 -1.45 -2.87 12.77
CA ALA A 10 -0.27 -2.51 11.99
C ALA A 10 1.02 -2.69 12.81
N LYS A 11 1.04 -2.17 14.03
CA LYS A 11 2.19 -2.29 14.93
C LYS A 11 2.53 -3.75 15.24
N ARG A 12 1.53 -4.57 15.58
CA ARG A 12 1.77 -6.01 15.82
C ARG A 12 2.34 -6.72 14.60
N ALA A 13 1.86 -6.40 13.40
CA ALA A 13 2.38 -6.99 12.16
C ALA A 13 3.82 -6.55 11.89
N PHE A 14 4.14 -5.29 12.17
CA PHE A 14 5.51 -4.77 12.07
C PHE A 14 6.44 -5.40 13.09
N ASP A 15 6.06 -5.43 14.37
CA ASP A 15 6.86 -5.99 15.47
C ASP A 15 7.15 -7.50 15.25
N LYS A 16 6.22 -8.23 14.61
CA LYS A 16 6.42 -9.60 14.13
C LYS A 16 7.26 -9.70 12.87
N ARG A 17 7.70 -8.56 12.33
CA ARG A 17 8.55 -8.46 11.14
C ARG A 17 7.99 -9.16 9.89
N ILE A 18 6.64 -9.31 9.79
CA ILE A 18 6.00 -10.12 8.74
C ILE A 18 6.46 -9.69 7.35
N LEU A 19 6.50 -8.40 7.06
CA LEU A 19 6.90 -7.87 5.77
C LEU A 19 8.42 -7.67 5.67
N VAL A 20 9.08 -7.34 6.77
CA VAL A 20 10.53 -7.13 6.82
C VAL A 20 11.28 -8.42 6.49
N ASP A 21 10.88 -9.54 7.12
CA ASP A 21 11.52 -10.84 6.96
C ASP A 21 10.99 -11.63 5.74
N MET A 22 9.96 -11.11 5.06
CA MET A 22 9.50 -11.69 3.80
C MET A 22 10.56 -11.49 2.73
N ASP A 23 10.99 -12.56 2.06
CA ASP A 23 11.96 -12.46 0.99
C ASP A 23 11.46 -11.62 -0.21
N ALA A 24 12.39 -11.05 -0.96
CA ALA A 24 12.08 -10.15 -2.07
C ALA A 24 11.19 -10.80 -3.15
N LYS A 25 11.39 -12.11 -3.40
CA LYS A 25 10.59 -12.87 -4.37
C LYS A 25 9.13 -12.99 -3.93
N ASN A 26 8.88 -13.30 -2.66
CA ASN A 26 7.53 -13.39 -2.13
C ASN A 26 6.84 -12.03 -2.07
N LYS A 27 7.56 -10.96 -1.68
CA LYS A 27 7.07 -9.58 -1.80
C LYS A 27 6.64 -9.25 -3.22
N SER A 28 7.50 -9.54 -4.20
CA SER A 28 7.25 -9.30 -5.62
C SER A 28 6.04 -10.09 -6.12
N ASN A 29 5.99 -11.39 -5.81
CA ASN A 29 4.89 -12.26 -6.26
C ASN A 29 3.54 -11.78 -5.74
N MET A 30 3.46 -11.37 -4.48
CA MET A 30 2.23 -10.87 -3.88
C MET A 30 1.78 -9.55 -4.51
N MET A 31 2.71 -8.63 -4.78
CA MET A 31 2.41 -7.39 -5.50
C MET A 31 1.91 -7.66 -6.93
N ARG A 32 2.51 -8.62 -7.65
CA ARG A 32 2.05 -9.03 -8.99
C ARG A 32 0.67 -9.66 -8.95
N ALA A 33 0.36 -10.44 -7.92
CA ALA A 33 -0.97 -11.01 -7.73
C ALA A 33 -2.02 -9.90 -7.49
N ILE A 34 -1.69 -8.85 -6.71
CA ILE A 34 -2.53 -7.66 -6.55
C ILE A 34 -2.75 -6.97 -7.90
N ALA A 35 -1.67 -6.74 -8.66
CA ALA A 35 -1.74 -6.12 -9.99
C ALA A 35 -2.64 -6.92 -10.95
N GLN A 36 -2.51 -8.24 -10.95
CA GLN A 36 -3.35 -9.11 -11.75
C GLN A 36 -4.82 -9.01 -11.35
N LYS A 37 -5.14 -9.07 -10.06
CA LYS A 37 -6.51 -8.92 -9.56
C LYS A 37 -7.13 -7.56 -9.89
N LEU A 38 -6.36 -6.49 -9.82
CA LEU A 38 -6.79 -5.16 -10.25
C LEU A 38 -7.15 -5.14 -11.75
N ARG A 39 -6.36 -5.80 -12.61
CA ARG A 39 -6.65 -5.91 -14.05
C ARG A 39 -7.88 -6.77 -14.33
N GLU A 40 -8.03 -7.89 -13.62
CA GLU A 40 -9.19 -8.79 -13.76
C GLU A 40 -10.49 -8.07 -13.38
N ARG A 41 -10.48 -7.25 -12.32
CA ARG A 41 -11.67 -6.59 -11.77
C ARG A 41 -11.77 -5.09 -12.12
N LYS A 42 -10.97 -4.57 -13.06
CA LYS A 42 -10.91 -3.14 -13.42
C LYS A 42 -12.26 -2.55 -13.86
N ASP A 43 -13.09 -3.34 -14.55
CA ASP A 43 -14.38 -2.86 -15.04
C ASP A 43 -15.40 -2.74 -13.91
N GLU A 44 -15.36 -3.65 -12.94
CA GLU A 44 -16.14 -3.60 -11.71
C GLU A 44 -15.71 -2.40 -10.85
N GLY A 45 -14.42 -2.31 -10.54
CA GLY A 45 -13.85 -1.20 -9.76
C GLY A 45 -14.06 0.15 -10.45
N GLY A 46 -13.91 0.21 -11.76
CA GLY A 46 -14.13 1.43 -12.55
C GLY A 46 -15.58 1.93 -12.48
N LYS A 47 -16.57 1.04 -12.47
CA LYS A 47 -17.98 1.40 -12.28
C LYS A 47 -18.22 1.97 -10.88
N LEU A 48 -17.69 1.31 -9.85
CA LEU A 48 -17.79 1.79 -8.45
C LEU A 48 -17.15 3.17 -8.29
N LEU A 49 -15.94 3.35 -8.78
CA LEU A 49 -15.24 4.63 -8.74
C LEU A 49 -15.99 5.73 -9.49
N SER A 50 -16.56 5.43 -10.67
CA SER A 50 -17.35 6.39 -11.44
C SER A 50 -18.59 6.85 -10.67
N GLN A 51 -19.26 5.95 -9.94
CA GLN A 51 -20.44 6.26 -9.15
C GLN A 51 -20.15 7.18 -7.95
N GLU A 52 -19.02 6.96 -7.27
CA GLU A 52 -18.66 7.76 -6.10
C GLU A 52 -17.89 9.04 -6.43
N ASN A 53 -17.08 9.05 -7.49
CA ASN A 53 -16.18 10.16 -7.84
C ASN A 53 -16.75 11.09 -8.93
N GLY A 54 -17.65 10.58 -9.78
CA GLY A 54 -18.23 11.34 -10.91
C GLY A 54 -17.36 11.38 -12.18
N LYS A 55 -16.20 10.74 -12.21
CA LYS A 55 -15.40 10.57 -13.43
C LYS A 55 -16.11 9.68 -14.46
N THR A 56 -15.74 9.79 -15.73
CA THR A 56 -16.23 8.85 -16.74
C THR A 56 -15.75 7.42 -16.44
N ILE A 57 -16.57 6.41 -16.79
CA ILE A 57 -16.22 5.00 -16.59
C ILE A 57 -14.86 4.67 -17.23
N LYS A 58 -14.60 5.20 -18.44
CA LYS A 58 -13.32 5.00 -19.13
C LYS A 58 -12.14 5.49 -18.30
N GLN A 59 -12.20 6.71 -17.75
CA GLN A 59 -11.14 7.26 -16.91
C GLN A 59 -10.94 6.42 -15.64
N CYS A 60 -12.04 5.95 -15.03
CA CYS A 60 -11.97 5.11 -13.84
C CYS A 60 -11.34 3.74 -14.13
N VAL A 61 -11.72 3.10 -15.23
CA VAL A 61 -11.11 1.82 -15.66
C VAL A 61 -9.62 2.01 -15.97
N ASP A 62 -9.24 3.12 -16.63
CA ASP A 62 -7.84 3.42 -16.91
C ASP A 62 -7.06 3.73 -15.62
N GLU A 63 -7.69 4.31 -14.59
CA GLU A 63 -7.09 4.50 -13.28
C GLU A 63 -6.77 3.16 -12.59
N PHE A 64 -7.66 2.16 -12.68
CA PHE A 64 -7.40 0.81 -12.17
C PHE A 64 -6.28 0.09 -12.94
N LYS A 65 -6.16 0.30 -14.26
CA LYS A 65 -5.02 -0.23 -15.03
C LYS A 65 -3.71 0.40 -14.57
N GLY A 66 -3.66 1.73 -14.43
CA GLY A 66 -2.49 2.44 -13.93
C GLY A 66 -2.10 2.02 -12.51
N ALA A 67 -3.10 1.73 -11.65
CA ALA A 67 -2.90 1.17 -10.33
C ALA A 67 -2.20 -0.20 -10.39
N ALA A 68 -2.64 -1.08 -11.29
CA ALA A 68 -2.00 -2.37 -11.50
C ALA A 68 -0.56 -2.22 -12.00
N ASP A 69 -0.32 -1.31 -12.94
CA ASP A 69 1.03 -1.01 -13.46
C ASP A 69 1.95 -0.47 -12.35
N THR A 70 1.41 0.31 -11.40
CA THR A 70 2.13 0.77 -10.22
C THR A 70 2.60 -0.39 -9.35
N PHE A 71 1.71 -1.35 -9.04
CA PHE A 71 2.10 -2.54 -8.28
C PHE A 71 3.16 -3.38 -9.00
N ASP A 72 3.05 -3.57 -10.33
CA ASP A 72 4.05 -4.29 -11.12
C ASP A 72 5.40 -3.57 -11.14
N PHE A 73 5.41 -2.24 -11.26
CA PHE A 73 6.63 -1.44 -11.19
C PHE A 73 7.36 -1.66 -9.86
N TYR A 74 6.66 -1.48 -8.74
CA TYR A 74 7.26 -1.67 -7.42
C TYR A 74 7.58 -3.14 -7.12
N ALA A 75 6.85 -4.11 -7.68
CA ALA A 75 7.20 -5.53 -7.60
C ALA A 75 8.58 -5.81 -8.20
N GLY A 76 8.96 -5.07 -9.25
CA GLY A 76 10.29 -5.13 -9.85
C GLY A 76 11.41 -4.50 -9.03
N LEU A 77 11.09 -3.75 -7.97
CA LEU A 77 12.04 -3.03 -7.12
C LEU A 77 12.30 -3.72 -5.77
N THR A 78 11.64 -4.82 -5.46
CA THR A 78 11.72 -5.47 -4.14
C THR A 78 13.11 -5.94 -3.75
N ASP A 79 13.98 -6.21 -4.72
CA ASP A 79 15.38 -6.63 -4.57
C ASP A 79 16.39 -5.56 -5.03
N LYS A 80 15.93 -4.32 -5.22
CA LYS A 80 16.74 -3.21 -5.75
C LYS A 80 17.03 -2.11 -4.72
N ILE A 81 16.59 -2.29 -3.47
CA ILE A 81 16.88 -1.33 -2.39
C ILE A 81 18.29 -1.61 -1.91
N GLU A 82 19.23 -0.75 -2.28
CA GLU A 82 20.63 -0.90 -1.99
C GLU A 82 21.04 -0.19 -0.69
N ASN A 83 21.93 -0.81 0.05
CA ASN A 83 22.67 -0.21 1.16
C ASN A 83 24.01 0.30 0.68
N LYS A 84 24.69 1.14 1.48
CA LYS A 84 25.99 1.71 1.10
C LYS A 84 27.10 1.15 1.96
N LEU A 85 28.17 0.70 1.32
CA LEU A 85 29.46 0.44 1.96
C LEU A 85 30.36 1.65 1.71
N ILE A 86 30.91 2.25 2.78
CA ILE A 86 31.73 3.46 2.71
C ILE A 86 33.17 3.07 2.96
N PRO A 87 34.12 3.32 2.03
CA PRO A 87 35.54 3.07 2.27
C PRO A 87 36.04 3.77 3.52
N SER A 88 36.70 3.02 4.39
CA SER A 88 37.28 3.49 5.65
C SER A 88 38.66 2.87 5.84
N GLY A 89 39.35 3.16 6.95
CA GLY A 89 40.65 2.58 7.27
C GLY A 89 40.59 1.05 7.39
N HIS A 90 41.74 0.41 7.36
CA HIS A 90 41.86 -1.07 7.31
C HIS A 90 41.17 -1.81 8.44
N ASP A 91 40.99 -1.15 9.60
CA ASP A 91 40.40 -1.76 10.81
C ASP A 91 38.94 -1.37 11.02
N THR A 92 38.32 -0.71 10.01
CA THR A 92 36.96 -0.16 10.16
C THR A 92 36.06 -0.61 9.02
N LEU A 93 34.92 -1.23 9.38
CA LEU A 93 33.80 -1.48 8.46
C LEU A 93 32.75 -0.39 8.64
N ASN A 94 32.55 0.45 7.61
CA ASN A 94 31.60 1.56 7.63
C ASN A 94 30.50 1.31 6.58
N TYR A 95 29.27 1.20 7.00
CA TYR A 95 28.14 0.97 6.10
C TYR A 95 26.86 1.71 6.59
N VAL A 96 25.99 2.00 5.64
CA VAL A 96 24.66 2.54 5.89
C VAL A 96 23.63 1.49 5.55
N VAL A 97 22.73 1.22 6.50
CA VAL A 97 21.59 0.31 6.31
C VAL A 97 20.31 1.15 6.30
N LEU A 98 19.47 0.95 5.28
CA LEU A 98 18.13 1.50 5.22
C LEU A 98 17.18 0.55 5.96
N GLU A 99 16.46 1.08 6.93
CA GLU A 99 15.47 0.34 7.72
C GLU A 99 14.08 0.95 7.55
N PRO A 100 12.99 0.14 7.63
CA PRO A 100 11.64 0.68 7.57
C PRO A 100 11.34 1.54 8.81
N PHE A 101 10.51 2.57 8.63
CA PHE A 101 10.05 3.42 9.74
C PHE A 101 9.12 2.69 10.73
N GLY A 102 8.39 1.69 10.26
CA GLY A 102 7.43 0.96 11.07
C GLY A 102 6.00 1.07 10.54
N VAL A 103 5.14 1.76 11.26
CA VAL A 103 3.75 2.01 10.84
C VAL A 103 3.69 3.33 10.09
N ALA A 104 3.29 3.30 8.83
CA ALA A 104 3.08 4.47 7.99
C ALA A 104 1.60 4.87 7.97
N LEU A 105 1.29 6.10 8.36
CA LEU A 105 -0.03 6.68 8.17
C LEU A 105 -0.13 7.32 6.78
N GLN A 106 -1.20 7.01 6.06
CA GLN A 106 -1.47 7.52 4.72
C GLN A 106 -2.85 8.17 4.66
N ILE A 107 -2.93 9.41 4.21
CA ILE A 107 -4.19 10.12 3.99
C ILE A 107 -4.35 10.35 2.50
N VAL A 108 -5.35 9.69 1.89
CA VAL A 108 -5.55 9.68 0.43
C VAL A 108 -6.51 10.81 0.02
N PRO A 109 -6.16 11.62 -0.99
CA PRO A 109 -7.07 12.63 -1.55
C PRO A 109 -8.10 12.00 -2.49
N TRP A 110 -9.17 12.75 -2.76
CA TRP A 110 -10.33 12.28 -3.53
C TRP A 110 -10.15 12.33 -5.06
N ASN A 111 -9.19 13.11 -5.57
CA ASN A 111 -9.08 13.37 -7.02
C ASN A 111 -8.53 12.19 -7.85
N TYR A 112 -7.63 11.38 -7.28
CA TYR A 112 -7.12 10.14 -7.85
C TYR A 112 -7.02 9.04 -6.76
N PRO A 113 -8.17 8.65 -6.19
CA PRO A 113 -8.17 7.83 -4.97
C PRO A 113 -7.56 6.45 -5.20
N VAL A 114 -7.75 5.85 -6.36
CA VAL A 114 -7.23 4.52 -6.70
C VAL A 114 -5.74 4.57 -7.02
N SER A 115 -5.29 5.51 -7.85
CA SER A 115 -3.87 5.64 -8.24
C SER A 115 -2.99 6.00 -7.05
N ILE A 116 -3.41 6.98 -6.24
CA ILE A 116 -2.63 7.46 -5.09
C ILE A 116 -2.59 6.39 -4.00
N PHE A 117 -3.72 5.73 -3.74
CA PHE A 117 -3.77 4.59 -2.82
C PHE A 117 -2.76 3.50 -3.21
N SER A 118 -2.73 3.11 -4.48
CA SER A 118 -1.79 2.11 -5.00
C SER A 118 -0.34 2.49 -4.80
N GLY A 119 0.01 3.74 -5.15
CA GLY A 119 1.37 4.25 -4.98
C GLY A 119 1.81 4.23 -3.52
N MET A 120 0.95 4.69 -2.62
CA MET A 120 1.22 4.71 -1.19
C MET A 120 1.41 3.31 -0.60
N VAL A 121 0.55 2.35 -0.98
CA VAL A 121 0.67 0.96 -0.53
C VAL A 121 1.93 0.32 -1.09
N ALA A 122 2.18 0.43 -2.39
CA ALA A 122 3.29 -0.23 -3.05
C ALA A 122 4.66 0.26 -2.54
N GLN A 123 4.82 1.57 -2.32
CA GLN A 123 6.05 2.16 -1.78
C GLN A 123 6.36 1.66 -0.37
N ASN A 124 5.36 1.64 0.51
CA ASN A 124 5.53 1.16 1.87
C ASN A 124 5.79 -0.35 1.94
N TRP A 125 5.16 -1.11 1.03
CA TRP A 125 5.34 -2.56 0.92
C TRP A 125 6.79 -2.94 0.67
N ILE A 126 7.44 -2.34 -0.33
CA ILE A 126 8.81 -2.74 -0.71
C ILE A 126 9.83 -2.47 0.39
N VAL A 127 9.65 -1.39 1.17
CA VAL A 127 10.56 -1.03 2.27
C VAL A 127 10.24 -1.73 3.58
N GLY A 128 9.11 -2.45 3.67
CA GLY A 128 8.76 -3.23 4.86
C GLY A 128 7.94 -2.50 5.91
N ASN A 129 7.37 -1.33 5.62
CA ASN A 129 6.42 -0.65 6.50
C ASN A 129 5.06 -1.33 6.49
N THR A 130 4.37 -1.33 7.63
CA THR A 130 2.94 -1.59 7.70
C THR A 130 2.16 -0.28 7.58
N ILE A 131 0.88 -0.35 7.22
CA ILE A 131 0.14 0.83 6.77
C ILE A 131 -1.18 0.95 7.52
N VAL A 132 -1.47 2.16 7.98
CA VAL A 132 -2.83 2.62 8.30
C VAL A 132 -3.19 3.66 7.26
N ILE A 133 -4.25 3.41 6.50
CA ILE A 133 -4.65 4.27 5.40
C ILE A 133 -6.06 4.81 5.60
N LYS A 134 -6.18 6.13 5.56
CA LYS A 134 -7.46 6.84 5.59
C LYS A 134 -7.83 7.26 4.17
N PRO A 135 -8.81 6.61 3.54
CA PRO A 135 -9.34 7.05 2.26
C PRO A 135 -10.09 8.38 2.39
N PRO A 136 -10.34 9.07 1.26
CA PRO A 136 -11.19 10.25 1.29
C PRO A 136 -12.63 9.89 1.63
N GLU A 137 -13.27 10.70 2.43
CA GLU A 137 -14.69 10.55 2.80
C GLU A 137 -15.64 10.66 1.60
N LEU A 138 -15.20 11.30 0.52
CA LEU A 138 -15.97 11.44 -0.72
C LEU A 138 -15.91 10.21 -1.63
N CYS A 139 -14.91 9.33 -1.45
CA CYS A 139 -14.69 8.16 -2.28
C CYS A 139 -14.28 6.94 -1.42
N PRO A 140 -15.17 6.44 -0.54
CA PRO A 140 -14.82 5.35 0.37
C PRO A 140 -14.93 3.95 -0.27
N ILE A 141 -15.76 3.78 -1.31
CA ILE A 141 -16.14 2.47 -1.86
C ILE A 141 -14.96 1.83 -2.60
N SER A 142 -14.23 2.61 -3.41
CA SER A 142 -13.04 2.12 -4.12
C SER A 142 -11.95 1.61 -3.18
N SER A 143 -11.86 2.16 -1.97
CA SER A 143 -10.93 1.69 -0.94
C SER A 143 -11.35 0.35 -0.34
N ASN A 144 -12.65 0.14 -0.12
CA ASN A 144 -13.18 -1.16 0.30
C ASN A 144 -12.97 -2.23 -0.77
N PHE A 145 -13.06 -1.85 -2.03
CA PHE A 145 -12.74 -2.73 -3.15
C PHE A 145 -11.28 -3.22 -3.11
N TYR A 146 -10.34 -2.34 -2.73
CA TYR A 146 -8.95 -2.76 -2.47
C TYR A 146 -8.86 -3.75 -1.31
N GLY A 147 -9.61 -3.56 -0.24
CA GLY A 147 -9.67 -4.50 0.88
C GLY A 147 -10.02 -5.91 0.43
N GLN A 148 -11.02 -6.05 -0.46
CA GLN A 148 -11.40 -7.34 -1.05
C GLN A 148 -10.26 -7.93 -1.90
N ILE A 149 -9.59 -7.12 -2.72
CA ILE A 149 -8.44 -7.59 -3.52
C ILE A 149 -7.30 -8.09 -2.64
N PHE A 150 -6.99 -7.39 -1.56
CA PHE A 150 -5.93 -7.81 -0.64
C PHE A 150 -6.29 -9.12 0.08
N GLU A 151 -7.55 -9.32 0.43
CA GLU A 151 -8.05 -10.56 1.01
C GLU A 151 -7.99 -11.72 0.01
N ASP A 152 -8.44 -11.51 -1.23
CA ASP A 152 -8.41 -12.50 -2.31
C ASP A 152 -6.98 -12.98 -2.62
N VAL A 153 -5.99 -12.08 -2.51
CA VAL A 153 -4.56 -12.37 -2.75
C VAL A 153 -3.90 -13.01 -1.52
N GLY A 154 -4.53 -12.93 -0.35
CA GLY A 154 -3.99 -13.43 0.89
C GLY A 154 -2.92 -12.53 1.53
N VAL A 155 -3.07 -11.21 1.40
CA VAL A 155 -2.21 -10.26 2.11
C VAL A 155 -2.30 -10.52 3.62
N PRO A 156 -1.17 -10.71 4.33
CA PRO A 156 -1.20 -10.99 5.75
C PRO A 156 -1.89 -9.89 6.55
N LYS A 157 -2.71 -10.30 7.51
CA LYS A 157 -3.49 -9.37 8.35
C LYS A 157 -2.60 -8.40 9.11
N GLY A 158 -3.01 -7.14 9.15
CA GLY A 158 -2.32 -6.06 9.83
C GLY A 158 -1.28 -5.33 8.98
N ILE A 159 -0.88 -5.84 7.82
CA ILE A 159 0.04 -5.12 6.92
C ILE A 159 -0.62 -3.87 6.36
N ILE A 160 -1.87 -3.98 5.90
CA ILE A 160 -2.67 -2.87 5.37
C ILE A 160 -3.96 -2.78 6.17
N ASN A 161 -4.23 -1.62 6.75
CA ASN A 161 -5.40 -1.35 7.57
C ASN A 161 -6.11 -0.12 7.03
N ILE A 162 -7.35 -0.27 6.60
CA ILE A 162 -8.16 0.82 6.02
C ILE A 162 -9.11 1.33 7.09
N VAL A 163 -9.08 2.65 7.35
CA VAL A 163 -9.93 3.30 8.35
C VAL A 163 -10.69 4.44 7.70
N HIS A 164 -12.01 4.37 7.72
CA HIS A 164 -12.87 5.41 7.18
C HIS A 164 -13.16 6.51 8.21
N GLY A 165 -13.58 7.67 7.73
CA GLY A 165 -14.01 8.79 8.54
C GLY A 165 -13.61 10.15 7.99
N TYR A 166 -14.12 11.20 8.64
CA TYR A 166 -13.83 12.58 8.26
C TYR A 166 -12.43 13.01 8.72
N GLY A 167 -11.83 13.94 7.98
CA GLY A 167 -10.51 14.50 8.31
C GLY A 167 -10.45 15.10 9.71
N GLU A 168 -11.52 15.78 10.14
CA GLU A 168 -11.59 16.44 11.44
C GLU A 168 -11.65 15.48 12.63
N THR A 169 -12.16 14.28 12.45
CA THR A 169 -12.30 13.27 13.50
C THR A 169 -11.23 12.18 13.39
N THR A 170 -11.25 11.44 12.30
CA THR A 170 -10.34 10.32 12.05
C THR A 170 -8.94 10.78 11.65
N GLY A 171 -8.83 11.88 10.91
CA GLY A 171 -7.53 12.39 10.45
C GLY A 171 -6.71 13.13 11.52
N ARG A 172 -7.32 13.54 12.65
CA ARG A 172 -6.63 14.24 13.75
C ARG A 172 -6.09 13.32 14.84
N LYS A 173 -6.53 12.09 14.90
CA LYS A 173 -6.10 11.11 15.89
C LYS A 173 -4.86 10.36 15.44
#